data_12b9d98e0a30b5fc7af18fc5fd5ffdbd
#
_entry.id   12b9d98e0a30b5fc7af18fc5fd5ffdbd
#
_cell.length_a   1.000
_cell.length_b   1.000
_cell.length_c   1.000
_cell.angle_alpha   90.00
_cell.angle_beta   90.00
_cell.angle_gamma   90.00
#
_symmetry.space_group_name_H-M   'P 1'
#
loop_
_entity.id
_entity.type
_entity.pdbx_description
1 polymer ?
#
loop_
_entity_poly.entity_id
_entity_poly.type
_entity_poly.pdbx_seq_one_letter_code
_entity_poly.pdbx_strand_id
1 'polypeptide(L)'
;MTVLDTAIDTRTPGYLEGRNTTLDRLERLEAAIEEARAGGGERAVTRHHARGKLLPRERIEMLLDQDAPFLELSPVCGWGTEFAVGAGVVTGIGVVEAAECMIIATDPTVEGTAVNPYAVEKIRRAARIAAANRLPLVNLVESATEAGGGGSPPGGGIARDLSRLASARVPTVGVVFGPTNGDAAYLPALSDYTIMVRGHAKMLPRGGTNGAEMRAAAAPADQLAEDERDALRLARQCVRRLNWRKCGPPPRVFPPPAPKYDAEDLLALAGAGRPALVEPREVLARILDGSDFDEFKPAAGGAVLAGWAELHGYPVGILSTSGAPQTAADTQKAVHFIQLANATDTSLLLIRPGETGALGSGAVDALAHSTVPLLALNTGRTGDPRFAFRWPADGPLANGDDDGVIDPRDTRTVLGLCLSAVHSAAVEGAGHVGVFRSGKVDQ
;
A
#
# COMPACT_ATOMS: atom_id res chain seq x y z
N MET A 1 3.27 30.24 1.67
CA MET A 1 2.21 29.27 1.30
C MET A 1 0.93 30.04 1.07
N THR A 2 0.21 29.75 0.03
CA THR A 2 -1.06 30.39 -0.30
C THR A 2 -2.17 29.41 0.00
N VAL A 3 -3.18 29.86 0.75
CA VAL A 3 -4.38 29.04 0.98
C VAL A 3 -5.12 28.89 -0.34
N LEU A 4 -5.40 27.63 -0.70
CA LEU A 4 -6.19 27.32 -1.88
C LEU A 4 -7.64 27.76 -1.67
N ASP A 5 -8.24 28.38 -2.69
CA ASP A 5 -9.65 28.69 -2.75
C ASP A 5 -10.40 27.60 -3.51
N THR A 6 -11.71 27.46 -3.28
CA THR A 6 -12.57 26.54 -4.02
C THR A 6 -13.54 27.29 -4.93
N ALA A 7 -13.72 26.75 -6.13
CA ALA A 7 -14.74 27.19 -7.07
C ALA A 7 -15.94 26.22 -7.14
N ILE A 8 -15.97 25.18 -6.28
CA ILE A 8 -17.04 24.19 -6.28
C ILE A 8 -18.35 24.83 -5.76
N ASP A 9 -19.41 24.73 -6.57
CA ASP A 9 -20.78 24.98 -6.13
C ASP A 9 -21.53 23.65 -5.99
N THR A 10 -21.81 23.27 -4.75
CA THR A 10 -22.49 22.02 -4.38
C THR A 10 -23.94 21.91 -4.88
N ARG A 11 -24.51 22.99 -5.43
CA ARG A 11 -25.89 23.04 -5.94
C ARG A 11 -25.96 22.74 -7.43
N THR A 12 -24.86 22.68 -8.12
CA THR A 12 -24.85 22.44 -9.57
C THR A 12 -25.28 21.03 -9.91
N PRO A 13 -26.02 20.83 -11.00
CA PRO A 13 -26.39 19.47 -11.45
C PRO A 13 -25.15 18.57 -11.65
N GLY A 14 -24.06 19.12 -12.18
CA GLY A 14 -22.83 18.36 -12.40
C GLY A 14 -22.17 17.87 -11.10
N TYR A 15 -22.23 18.66 -10.03
CA TYR A 15 -21.77 18.23 -8.72
C TYR A 15 -22.60 17.04 -8.19
N LEU A 16 -23.93 17.14 -8.25
CA LEU A 16 -24.84 16.10 -7.79
C LEU A 16 -24.69 14.81 -8.60
N GLU A 17 -24.57 14.94 -9.93
CA GLU A 17 -24.35 13.79 -10.82
C GLU A 17 -23.02 13.07 -10.51
N GLY A 18 -21.93 13.83 -10.40
CA GLY A 18 -20.61 13.28 -10.05
C GLY A 18 -20.64 12.57 -8.70
N ARG A 19 -21.25 13.20 -7.68
CA ARG A 19 -21.40 12.61 -6.36
C ARG A 19 -22.18 11.29 -6.40
N ASN A 20 -23.32 11.25 -7.09
CA ASN A 20 -24.13 10.04 -7.20
C ASN A 20 -23.37 8.93 -7.96
N THR A 21 -22.70 9.27 -9.06
CA THR A 21 -21.86 8.32 -9.81
C THR A 21 -20.79 7.66 -8.92
N THR A 22 -20.13 8.44 -8.06
CA THR A 22 -19.13 7.89 -7.14
C THR A 22 -19.78 7.02 -6.07
N LEU A 23 -20.94 7.41 -5.53
CA LEU A 23 -21.66 6.60 -4.54
C LEU A 23 -22.07 5.24 -5.12
N ASP A 24 -22.57 5.19 -6.35
CA ASP A 24 -22.91 3.94 -7.03
C ASP A 24 -21.67 3.04 -7.25
N ARG A 25 -20.50 3.65 -7.49
CA ARG A 25 -19.23 2.91 -7.59
C ARG A 25 -18.76 2.40 -6.25
N LEU A 26 -18.93 3.19 -5.18
CA LEU A 26 -18.59 2.78 -3.80
C LEU A 26 -19.47 1.63 -3.33
N GLU A 27 -20.78 1.64 -3.61
CA GLU A 27 -21.66 0.51 -3.27
C GLU A 27 -21.15 -0.80 -3.88
N ARG A 28 -20.70 -0.76 -5.14
CA ARG A 28 -20.10 -1.95 -5.80
C ARG A 28 -18.78 -2.37 -5.16
N LEU A 29 -17.94 -1.40 -4.78
CA LEU A 29 -16.69 -1.68 -4.07
C LEU A 29 -16.93 -2.28 -2.69
N GLU A 30 -17.87 -1.74 -1.93
CA GLU A 30 -18.25 -2.27 -0.61
C GLU A 30 -18.75 -3.71 -0.71
N ALA A 31 -19.58 -4.01 -1.71
CA ALA A 31 -20.06 -5.39 -1.96
C ALA A 31 -18.88 -6.34 -2.22
N ALA A 32 -17.87 -5.92 -3.00
CA ALA A 32 -16.68 -6.72 -3.25
C ALA A 32 -15.78 -6.87 -2.00
N ILE A 33 -15.70 -5.84 -1.16
CA ILE A 33 -14.99 -5.90 0.12
C ILE A 33 -15.68 -6.90 1.07
N GLU A 34 -17.00 -6.87 1.15
CA GLU A 34 -17.76 -7.82 1.96
C GLU A 34 -17.61 -9.26 1.44
N GLU A 35 -17.57 -9.46 0.11
CA GLU A 35 -17.24 -10.77 -0.48
C GLU A 35 -15.85 -11.24 -0.04
N ALA A 36 -14.82 -10.37 -0.08
CA ALA A 36 -13.48 -10.69 0.39
C ALA A 36 -13.43 -10.98 1.90
N ARG A 37 -14.30 -10.35 2.70
CA ARG A 37 -14.42 -10.58 4.15
C ARG A 37 -15.11 -11.90 4.48
N ALA A 38 -16.03 -12.34 3.63
CA ALA A 38 -16.75 -13.61 3.80
C ALA A 38 -15.83 -14.84 3.68
N GLY A 39 -14.58 -14.66 3.21
CA GLY A 39 -13.60 -15.74 3.09
C GLY A 39 -14.11 -16.88 2.20
N GLY A 40 -13.99 -18.13 2.67
CA GLY A 40 -14.48 -19.32 1.97
C GLY A 40 -15.99 -19.54 2.11
N GLY A 41 -16.75 -18.55 2.62
CA GLY A 41 -18.19 -18.57 2.81
C GLY A 41 -18.62 -19.18 4.15
N GLU A 42 -19.90 -18.99 4.49
CA GLU A 42 -20.48 -19.29 5.80
C GLU A 42 -20.15 -20.70 6.31
N ARG A 43 -20.25 -21.72 5.45
CA ARG A 43 -19.99 -23.13 5.83
C ARG A 43 -18.53 -23.36 6.21
N ALA A 44 -17.58 -22.78 5.48
CA ALA A 44 -16.16 -22.92 5.74
C ALA A 44 -15.76 -22.15 7.02
N VAL A 45 -16.27 -20.94 7.16
CA VAL A 45 -16.08 -20.08 8.34
C VAL A 45 -16.64 -20.76 9.61
N THR A 46 -17.89 -21.23 9.58
CA THR A 46 -18.52 -21.92 10.72
C THR A 46 -17.70 -23.16 11.12
N ARG A 47 -17.23 -23.94 10.14
CA ARG A 47 -16.41 -25.13 10.41
C ARG A 47 -15.06 -24.74 11.03
N HIS A 48 -14.49 -23.62 10.62
CA HIS A 48 -13.22 -23.10 11.14
C HIS A 48 -13.36 -22.67 12.61
N HIS A 49 -14.38 -21.86 12.92
CA HIS A 49 -14.70 -21.44 14.28
C HIS A 49 -15.06 -22.62 15.20
N ALA A 50 -15.80 -23.63 14.68
CA ALA A 50 -16.13 -24.85 15.46
C ALA A 50 -14.89 -25.64 15.91
N ARG A 51 -13.73 -25.41 15.26
CA ARG A 51 -12.43 -25.97 15.68
C ARG A 51 -11.67 -25.08 16.68
N GLY A 52 -12.27 -24.00 17.15
CA GLY A 52 -11.67 -23.02 18.05
C GLY A 52 -10.63 -22.11 17.38
N LYS A 53 -10.66 -22.00 16.03
CA LYS A 53 -9.70 -21.23 15.26
C LYS A 53 -10.24 -19.84 14.90
N LEU A 54 -9.32 -18.87 14.79
CA LEU A 54 -9.59 -17.51 14.41
C LEU A 54 -9.43 -17.30 12.89
N LEU A 55 -10.24 -16.43 12.32
CA LEU A 55 -10.07 -15.96 10.94
C LEU A 55 -8.87 -14.99 10.80
N PRO A 56 -8.35 -14.77 9.58
CA PRO A 56 -7.21 -13.87 9.39
C PRO A 56 -7.39 -12.48 9.97
N ARG A 57 -8.55 -11.84 9.75
CA ARG A 57 -8.82 -10.50 10.28
C ARG A 57 -8.99 -10.47 11.79
N GLU A 58 -9.54 -11.53 12.40
CA GLU A 58 -9.61 -11.68 13.85
C GLU A 58 -8.20 -11.84 14.46
N ARG A 59 -7.31 -12.59 13.78
CA ARG A 59 -5.90 -12.71 14.18
C ARG A 59 -5.17 -11.36 14.09
N ILE A 60 -5.43 -10.59 13.03
CA ILE A 60 -4.86 -9.26 12.85
C ILE A 60 -5.36 -8.31 13.95
N GLU A 61 -6.66 -8.25 14.21
CA GLU A 61 -7.24 -7.43 15.26
C GLU A 61 -6.61 -7.70 16.63
N MET A 62 -6.40 -8.97 16.97
CA MET A 62 -5.74 -9.35 18.22
C MET A 62 -4.23 -9.06 18.25
N LEU A 63 -3.59 -8.96 17.08
CA LEU A 63 -2.17 -8.64 16.97
C LEU A 63 -1.92 -7.15 17.12
N LEU A 64 -2.81 -6.30 16.62
CA LEU A 64 -2.66 -4.84 16.61
C LEU A 64 -2.74 -4.22 18.01
N ASP A 65 -2.21 -3.03 18.15
CA ASP A 65 -2.42 -2.21 19.33
C ASP A 65 -3.87 -1.71 19.35
N GLN A 66 -4.41 -1.56 20.55
CA GLN A 66 -5.79 -1.09 20.72
C GLN A 66 -5.98 0.26 20.03
N ASP A 67 -7.09 0.41 19.32
CA ASP A 67 -7.46 1.63 18.57
C ASP A 67 -6.45 2.05 17.48
N ALA A 68 -5.48 1.19 17.15
CA ALA A 68 -4.56 1.45 16.07
C ALA A 68 -5.21 1.22 14.70
N PRO A 69 -4.98 2.10 13.71
CA PRO A 69 -5.51 1.90 12.37
C PRO A 69 -4.84 0.71 11.69
N PHE A 70 -5.60 0.03 10.81
CA PHE A 70 -5.09 -0.98 9.90
C PHE A 70 -5.36 -0.55 8.47
N LEU A 71 -4.31 -0.26 7.71
CA LEU A 71 -4.39 0.04 6.28
C LEU A 71 -4.31 -1.27 5.50
N GLU A 72 -5.47 -1.86 5.17
CA GLU A 72 -5.51 -3.07 4.34
C GLU A 72 -5.12 -2.73 2.89
N LEU A 73 -4.18 -3.49 2.32
CA LEU A 73 -3.70 -3.32 0.95
C LEU A 73 -4.35 -4.34 0.01
N SER A 74 -4.79 -3.87 -1.15
CA SER A 74 -5.43 -4.68 -2.20
C SER A 74 -6.56 -5.59 -1.68
N PRO A 75 -7.52 -5.08 -0.90
CA PRO A 75 -8.57 -5.91 -0.30
C PRO A 75 -9.42 -6.65 -1.32
N VAL A 76 -9.63 -6.07 -2.51
CA VAL A 76 -10.44 -6.64 -3.60
C VAL A 76 -9.59 -7.22 -4.73
N CYS A 77 -8.37 -7.63 -4.45
CA CYS A 77 -7.51 -8.29 -5.43
C CYS A 77 -8.21 -9.52 -6.02
N GLY A 78 -8.18 -9.68 -7.34
CA GLY A 78 -8.90 -10.74 -8.05
C GLY A 78 -10.38 -10.44 -8.37
N TRP A 79 -10.92 -9.28 -7.97
CA TRP A 79 -12.29 -8.90 -8.28
C TRP A 79 -12.54 -8.82 -9.80
N GLY A 80 -13.63 -9.45 -10.25
CA GLY A 80 -13.98 -9.54 -11.67
C GLY A 80 -13.23 -10.62 -12.45
N THR A 81 -12.51 -11.51 -11.76
CA THR A 81 -11.86 -12.69 -12.35
C THR A 81 -12.51 -13.98 -11.86
N GLU A 82 -12.02 -15.14 -12.32
CA GLU A 82 -12.45 -16.45 -11.84
C GLU A 82 -11.95 -16.82 -10.43
N PHE A 83 -11.06 -16.00 -9.86
CA PHE A 83 -10.48 -16.25 -8.54
C PHE A 83 -11.26 -15.57 -7.42
N ALA A 84 -11.17 -16.12 -6.22
CA ALA A 84 -11.80 -15.53 -5.05
C ALA A 84 -11.34 -14.08 -4.81
N VAL A 85 -12.27 -13.19 -4.53
CA VAL A 85 -11.98 -11.79 -4.19
C VAL A 85 -11.14 -11.71 -2.92
N GLY A 86 -10.11 -10.87 -2.93
CA GLY A 86 -9.11 -10.79 -1.85
C GLY A 86 -8.03 -11.88 -1.92
N ALA A 87 -8.16 -12.81 -2.88
CA ALA A 87 -7.19 -13.87 -3.19
C ALA A 87 -6.85 -14.81 -2.01
N GLY A 88 -7.68 -14.86 -0.96
CA GLY A 88 -7.44 -15.66 0.24
C GLY A 88 -6.22 -15.21 1.08
N VAL A 89 -5.82 -13.95 0.92
CA VAL A 89 -4.70 -13.36 1.69
C VAL A 89 -5.07 -11.94 2.10
N VAL A 90 -4.91 -11.62 3.36
CA VAL A 90 -5.02 -10.26 3.89
C VAL A 90 -3.61 -9.69 4.05
N THR A 91 -3.37 -8.50 3.49
CA THR A 91 -2.11 -7.77 3.65
C THR A 91 -2.40 -6.34 4.07
N GLY A 92 -1.57 -5.76 4.91
CA GLY A 92 -1.77 -4.39 5.34
C GLY A 92 -0.71 -3.90 6.30
N ILE A 93 -0.79 -2.62 6.64
CA ILE A 93 0.08 -1.97 7.61
C ILE A 93 -0.73 -1.66 8.86
N GLY A 94 -0.20 -2.05 10.01
CA GLY A 94 -0.80 -1.76 11.30
C GLY A 94 0.26 -1.60 12.38
N VAL A 95 -0.14 -1.10 13.53
CA VAL A 95 0.77 -0.84 14.65
C VAL A 95 0.75 -2.01 15.61
N VAL A 96 1.91 -2.58 15.91
CA VAL A 96 2.12 -3.67 16.87
C VAL A 96 3.20 -3.24 17.85
N GLU A 97 2.88 -3.13 19.14
CA GLU A 97 3.83 -2.68 20.18
C GLU A 97 4.53 -1.36 19.79
N ALA A 98 3.72 -0.40 19.35
CA ALA A 98 4.15 0.93 18.88
C ALA A 98 5.06 0.92 17.62
N ALA A 99 5.24 -0.21 16.96
CA ALA A 99 5.96 -0.30 15.69
C ALA A 99 4.98 -0.50 14.52
N GLU A 100 5.10 0.31 13.47
CA GLU A 100 4.39 0.05 12.21
C GLU A 100 4.97 -1.20 11.57
N CYS A 101 4.13 -2.19 11.34
CA CYS A 101 4.48 -3.48 10.77
C CYS A 101 3.70 -3.75 9.49
N MET A 102 4.33 -4.37 8.52
CA MET A 102 3.63 -5.05 7.44
C MET A 102 3.11 -6.39 7.97
N ILE A 103 1.85 -6.68 7.72
CA ILE A 103 1.19 -7.93 8.14
C ILE A 103 0.73 -8.68 6.90
N ILE A 104 1.00 -9.98 6.84
CA ILE A 104 0.48 -10.91 5.85
C ILE A 104 -0.25 -12.03 6.59
N ALA A 105 -1.53 -12.22 6.31
CA ALA A 105 -2.32 -13.30 6.91
C ALA A 105 -3.02 -14.11 5.81
N THR A 106 -2.77 -15.43 5.79
CA THR A 106 -3.42 -16.33 4.84
C THR A 106 -4.75 -16.84 5.39
N ASP A 107 -5.75 -16.98 4.50
CA ASP A 107 -7.09 -17.48 4.86
C ASP A 107 -7.23 -18.97 4.54
N PRO A 108 -7.24 -19.84 5.57
CA PRO A 108 -7.41 -21.27 5.36
C PRO A 108 -8.83 -21.69 4.97
N THR A 109 -9.81 -20.78 5.01
CA THR A 109 -11.18 -21.05 4.60
C THR A 109 -11.36 -20.94 3.09
N VAL A 110 -10.49 -20.18 2.40
CA VAL A 110 -10.51 -19.97 0.94
C VAL A 110 -9.75 -21.10 0.25
N GLU A 111 -10.46 -21.89 -0.56
CA GLU A 111 -9.85 -22.95 -1.36
C GLU A 111 -9.07 -22.36 -2.55
N GLY A 112 -8.03 -23.05 -2.98
CA GLY A 112 -7.25 -22.67 -4.16
C GLY A 112 -6.28 -21.52 -3.97
N THR A 113 -6.13 -20.95 -2.78
CA THR A 113 -5.17 -19.85 -2.49
C THR A 113 -3.74 -20.18 -2.93
N ALA A 114 -3.31 -21.44 -2.79
CA ALA A 114 -1.96 -21.87 -3.15
C ALA A 114 -1.65 -21.82 -4.66
N VAL A 115 -2.68 -21.81 -5.51
CA VAL A 115 -2.55 -21.76 -6.98
C VAL A 115 -3.06 -20.43 -7.56
N ASN A 116 -3.51 -19.52 -6.71
CA ASN A 116 -4.02 -18.22 -7.10
C ASN A 116 -2.85 -17.25 -7.40
N PRO A 117 -2.68 -16.79 -8.65
CA PRO A 117 -1.58 -15.89 -9.01
C PRO A 117 -1.65 -14.54 -8.29
N TYR A 118 -2.85 -14.07 -7.98
CA TYR A 118 -3.06 -12.82 -7.25
C TYR A 118 -2.63 -12.92 -5.78
N ALA A 119 -2.79 -14.09 -5.15
CA ALA A 119 -2.27 -14.33 -3.80
C ALA A 119 -0.74 -14.18 -3.74
N VAL A 120 -0.06 -14.79 -4.71
CA VAL A 120 1.41 -14.72 -4.81
C VAL A 120 1.87 -13.28 -5.04
N GLU A 121 1.25 -12.56 -5.98
CA GLU A 121 1.65 -11.17 -6.26
C GLU A 121 1.33 -10.23 -5.09
N LYS A 122 0.20 -10.43 -4.41
CA LYS A 122 -0.17 -9.67 -3.20
C LYS A 122 0.87 -9.85 -2.08
N ILE A 123 1.29 -11.09 -1.81
CA ILE A 123 2.35 -11.40 -0.83
C ILE A 123 3.68 -10.75 -1.25
N ARG A 124 4.06 -10.88 -2.51
CA ARG A 124 5.29 -10.28 -3.04
C ARG A 124 5.28 -8.76 -2.97
N ARG A 125 4.12 -8.13 -3.27
CA ARG A 125 3.97 -6.68 -3.15
C ARG A 125 4.11 -6.22 -1.71
N ALA A 126 3.47 -6.91 -0.75
CA ALA A 126 3.61 -6.62 0.67
C ALA A 126 5.07 -6.73 1.14
N ALA A 127 5.79 -7.79 0.74
CA ALA A 127 7.21 -7.94 1.06
C ALA A 127 8.08 -6.81 0.47
N ARG A 128 7.80 -6.38 -0.78
CA ARG A 128 8.50 -5.25 -1.40
C ARG A 128 8.23 -3.93 -0.69
N ILE A 129 6.98 -3.67 -0.30
CA ILE A 129 6.61 -2.48 0.50
C ILE A 129 7.32 -2.51 1.86
N ALA A 130 7.33 -3.67 2.53
CA ALA A 130 8.02 -3.84 3.81
C ALA A 130 9.52 -3.55 3.70
N ALA A 131 10.19 -4.11 2.68
CA ALA A 131 11.61 -3.88 2.42
C ALA A 131 11.91 -2.41 2.12
N ALA A 132 11.11 -1.81 1.22
CA ALA A 132 11.32 -0.46 0.75
C ALA A 132 11.10 0.61 1.83
N ASN A 133 10.17 0.37 2.77
CA ASN A 133 9.81 1.29 3.84
C ASN A 133 10.35 0.84 5.21
N ARG A 134 11.15 -0.21 5.26
CA ARG A 134 11.75 -0.70 6.50
C ARG A 134 10.72 -1.04 7.58
N LEU A 135 9.62 -1.72 7.16
CA LEU A 135 8.58 -2.17 8.08
C LEU A 135 8.84 -3.62 8.53
N PRO A 136 8.94 -3.92 9.83
CA PRO A 136 8.97 -5.30 10.29
C PRO A 136 7.82 -6.09 9.68
N LEU A 137 8.08 -7.33 9.26
CA LEU A 137 7.08 -8.17 8.61
C LEU A 137 6.57 -9.24 9.59
N VAL A 138 5.26 -9.29 9.81
CA VAL A 138 4.60 -10.33 10.60
C VAL A 138 3.75 -11.21 9.68
N ASN A 139 4.09 -12.49 9.60
CA ASN A 139 3.41 -13.49 8.79
C ASN A 139 2.50 -14.35 9.68
N LEU A 140 1.20 -14.34 9.45
CA LEU A 140 0.18 -15.13 10.15
C LEU A 140 -0.31 -16.23 9.19
N VAL A 141 0.24 -17.44 9.33
CA VAL A 141 0.13 -18.42 8.24
C VAL A 141 -0.62 -19.68 8.65
N GLU A 142 -1.58 -20.04 7.84
CA GLU A 142 -2.27 -21.33 7.82
C GLU A 142 -2.79 -21.57 6.40
N SER A 143 -2.54 -22.74 5.83
CA SER A 143 -3.06 -23.10 4.50
C SER A 143 -4.37 -23.85 4.61
N ALA A 144 -5.24 -23.73 3.61
CA ALA A 144 -6.32 -24.69 3.40
C ALA A 144 -5.73 -26.09 3.20
N THR A 145 -6.41 -27.09 3.77
CA THR A 145 -6.00 -28.48 3.64
C THR A 145 -6.07 -28.92 2.18
N GLU A 146 -4.97 -29.49 1.70
CA GLU A 146 -4.73 -30.07 0.39
C GLU A 146 -4.34 -29.08 -0.72
N ALA A 147 -3.05 -28.91 -0.84
CA ALA A 147 -2.47 -28.48 -2.09
C ALA A 147 -2.59 -29.63 -3.11
N GLY A 148 -3.70 -29.69 -3.84
CA GLY A 148 -3.76 -30.44 -5.09
C GLY A 148 -2.61 -29.97 -5.98
N GLY A 149 -1.81 -30.90 -6.50
CA GLY A 149 -0.62 -30.65 -7.29
C GLY A 149 -0.90 -29.91 -8.62
N GLY A 150 -1.18 -28.64 -8.57
CA GLY A 150 -1.25 -27.77 -9.75
C GLY A 150 0.10 -27.06 -9.93
N GLY A 151 0.63 -27.10 -11.13
CA GLY A 151 1.95 -26.59 -11.49
C GLY A 151 2.06 -25.06 -11.48
N SER A 152 2.03 -24.42 -10.33
CA SER A 152 2.59 -23.06 -10.21
C SER A 152 4.10 -23.12 -10.32
N PRO A 153 4.75 -22.14 -10.94
CA PRO A 153 6.20 -22.07 -10.91
C PRO A 153 6.67 -22.06 -9.45
N PRO A 154 7.79 -22.70 -9.13
CA PRO A 154 8.28 -22.77 -7.78
C PRO A 154 8.42 -21.37 -7.19
N GLY A 155 8.05 -21.20 -5.90
CA GLY A 155 7.96 -19.92 -5.15
C GLY A 155 9.23 -19.09 -5.04
N GLY A 156 10.14 -19.24 -5.99
CA GLY A 156 11.39 -18.48 -6.06
C GLY A 156 11.21 -16.96 -6.01
N GLY A 157 10.04 -16.44 -6.36
CA GLY A 157 9.70 -15.03 -6.23
C GLY A 157 9.52 -14.59 -4.78
N ILE A 158 8.75 -15.33 -3.99
CA ILE A 158 8.52 -15.03 -2.56
C ILE A 158 9.83 -15.16 -1.79
N ALA A 159 10.55 -16.27 -1.96
CA ALA A 159 11.82 -16.48 -1.27
C ALA A 159 12.85 -15.36 -1.58
N ARG A 160 12.89 -14.89 -2.83
CA ARG A 160 13.76 -13.79 -3.24
C ARG A 160 13.36 -12.48 -2.55
N ASP A 161 12.08 -12.17 -2.50
CA ASP A 161 11.58 -10.93 -1.90
C ASP A 161 11.78 -10.96 -0.37
N LEU A 162 11.63 -12.12 0.29
CA LEU A 162 12.00 -12.32 1.70
C LEU A 162 13.52 -12.17 1.95
N SER A 163 14.35 -12.67 1.03
CA SER A 163 15.80 -12.49 1.13
C SER A 163 16.21 -11.01 1.01
N ARG A 164 15.44 -10.19 0.30
CA ARG A 164 15.65 -8.73 0.26
C ARG A 164 15.36 -8.07 1.60
N LEU A 165 14.34 -8.53 2.34
CA LEU A 165 14.08 -8.06 3.71
C LEU A 165 15.29 -8.30 4.61
N ALA A 166 15.83 -9.51 4.60
CA ALA A 166 17.04 -9.84 5.37
C ALA A 166 18.24 -8.95 4.97
N SER A 167 18.44 -8.72 3.66
CA SER A 167 19.47 -7.81 3.16
C SER A 167 19.26 -6.36 3.59
N ALA A 168 18.00 -5.93 3.68
CA ALA A 168 17.61 -4.60 4.17
C ALA A 168 17.60 -4.52 5.71
N ARG A 169 17.96 -5.58 6.41
CA ARG A 169 17.88 -5.70 7.87
C ARG A 169 16.48 -5.40 8.42
N VAL A 170 15.46 -5.84 7.71
CA VAL A 170 14.07 -5.75 8.13
C VAL A 170 13.69 -7.08 8.78
N PRO A 171 13.40 -7.10 10.09
CA PRO A 171 13.12 -8.33 10.80
C PRO A 171 11.76 -8.91 10.43
N THR A 172 11.67 -10.22 10.51
CA THR A 172 10.49 -11.00 10.14
C THR A 172 10.07 -11.93 11.28
N VAL A 173 8.76 -12.00 11.54
CA VAL A 173 8.15 -12.90 12.54
C VAL A 173 7.13 -13.78 11.83
N GLY A 174 7.31 -15.08 11.87
CA GLY A 174 6.39 -16.07 11.32
C GLY A 174 5.58 -16.75 12.43
N VAL A 175 4.26 -16.77 12.28
CA VAL A 175 3.34 -17.46 13.20
C VAL A 175 2.57 -18.52 12.42
N VAL A 176 2.70 -19.77 12.80
CA VAL A 176 2.08 -20.93 12.15
C VAL A 176 0.96 -21.48 13.01
N PHE A 177 -0.27 -21.32 12.57
CA PHE A 177 -1.47 -21.73 13.31
C PHE A 177 -1.96 -23.14 12.98
N GLY A 178 -1.62 -23.65 11.82
CA GLY A 178 -2.05 -24.95 11.35
C GLY A 178 -1.13 -25.51 10.27
N PRO A 179 -1.61 -26.47 9.46
CA PRO A 179 -0.84 -26.95 8.32
C PRO A 179 -0.56 -25.81 7.36
N THR A 180 0.70 -25.68 6.93
CA THR A 180 1.15 -24.67 5.99
C THR A 180 1.93 -25.33 4.88
N ASN A 181 1.43 -25.28 3.67
CA ASN A 181 1.92 -26.03 2.52
C ASN A 181 2.36 -25.12 1.38
N GLY A 182 3.19 -25.65 0.50
CA GLY A 182 3.58 -24.97 -0.75
C GLY A 182 4.37 -23.69 -0.50
N ASP A 183 4.07 -22.67 -1.30
CA ASP A 183 4.81 -21.40 -1.27
C ASP A 183 4.57 -20.58 0.00
N ALA A 184 3.40 -20.70 0.62
CA ALA A 184 3.09 -20.05 1.89
C ALA A 184 3.99 -20.55 3.04
N ALA A 185 4.49 -21.78 2.96
CA ALA A 185 5.40 -22.34 3.96
C ALA A 185 6.78 -21.64 3.98
N TYR A 186 7.17 -20.95 2.89
CA TYR A 186 8.40 -20.16 2.89
C TYR A 186 8.30 -18.91 3.77
N LEU A 187 7.11 -18.35 3.98
CA LEU A 187 6.91 -17.17 4.82
C LEU A 187 7.45 -17.39 6.24
N PRO A 188 6.97 -18.40 7.01
CA PRO A 188 7.52 -18.67 8.34
C PRO A 188 8.90 -19.33 8.30
N ALA A 189 9.19 -20.18 7.30
CA ALA A 189 10.47 -20.90 7.23
C ALA A 189 11.69 -19.99 7.02
N LEU A 190 11.50 -18.82 6.43
CA LEU A 190 12.54 -17.81 6.19
C LEU A 190 12.44 -16.62 7.15
N SER A 191 11.56 -16.68 8.16
CA SER A 191 11.44 -15.65 9.18
C SER A 191 12.57 -15.74 10.21
N ASP A 192 12.93 -14.59 10.79
CA ASP A 192 13.95 -14.51 11.87
C ASP A 192 13.46 -15.15 13.17
N TYR A 193 12.15 -15.06 13.44
CA TYR A 193 11.47 -15.75 14.54
C TYR A 193 10.32 -16.58 14.00
N THR A 194 10.23 -17.84 14.43
CA THR A 194 9.13 -18.75 14.09
C THR A 194 8.41 -19.23 15.34
N ILE A 195 7.11 -18.92 15.42
CA ILE A 195 6.20 -19.33 16.47
C ILE A 195 5.25 -20.38 15.92
N MET A 196 5.07 -21.51 16.59
CA MET A 196 4.19 -22.58 16.15
C MET A 196 3.18 -22.94 17.23
N VAL A 197 1.91 -23.11 16.86
CA VAL A 197 0.86 -23.60 17.79
C VAL A 197 1.02 -25.10 17.98
N ARG A 198 1.18 -25.52 19.23
CA ARG A 198 1.40 -26.90 19.65
C ARG A 198 0.29 -27.84 19.13
N GLY A 199 0.68 -28.94 18.55
CA GLY A 199 -0.24 -30.00 18.08
C GLY A 199 -1.00 -29.67 16.79
N HIS A 200 -1.00 -28.42 16.32
CA HIS A 200 -1.72 -27.98 15.12
C HIS A 200 -0.80 -27.56 13.98
N ALA A 201 0.26 -26.84 14.29
CA ALA A 201 1.15 -26.26 13.29
C ALA A 201 2.04 -27.33 12.64
N LYS A 202 2.12 -27.27 11.31
CA LYS A 202 3.02 -28.08 10.48
C LYS A 202 3.48 -27.25 9.30
N MET A 203 4.76 -27.32 8.96
CA MET A 203 5.32 -26.66 7.78
C MET A 203 5.77 -27.72 6.76
N LEU A 204 5.19 -27.66 5.57
CA LEU A 204 5.50 -28.58 4.44
C LEU A 204 5.80 -27.75 3.20
N PRO A 205 7.00 -27.15 3.07
CA PRO A 205 7.39 -26.42 1.89
C PRO A 205 7.39 -27.34 0.66
N ARG A 206 7.08 -26.79 -0.52
CA ARG A 206 7.00 -27.55 -1.76
C ARG A 206 8.36 -28.12 -2.12
N GLY A 207 8.38 -29.39 -2.50
CA GLY A 207 9.55 -30.20 -2.81
C GLY A 207 10.59 -29.55 -3.69
N GLY A 208 11.73 -29.27 -3.14
CA GLY A 208 12.93 -28.85 -3.78
C GLY A 208 14.15 -29.31 -2.98
N THR A 209 15.13 -29.81 -3.64
CA THR A 209 16.40 -30.27 -3.10
C THR A 209 17.27 -29.17 -2.47
N ASN A 210 16.69 -28.00 -2.18
CA ASN A 210 17.41 -26.81 -1.72
C ASN A 210 17.25 -26.57 -0.21
N GLY A 211 18.28 -26.07 0.45
CA GLY A 211 18.44 -25.95 1.90
C GLY A 211 17.32 -25.28 2.71
N ALA A 212 16.28 -24.70 2.08
CA ALA A 212 15.09 -24.19 2.75
C ALA A 212 14.18 -25.33 3.24
N GLU A 213 14.08 -26.45 2.48
CA GLU A 213 13.34 -27.65 2.90
C GLU A 213 13.98 -28.32 4.10
N MET A 214 15.30 -28.41 4.10
CA MET A 214 16.03 -28.95 5.24
C MET A 214 15.82 -28.11 6.51
N ARG A 215 15.71 -26.78 6.40
CA ARG A 215 15.44 -25.92 7.55
C ARG A 215 14.00 -26.06 8.03
N ALA A 216 13.01 -26.05 7.14
CA ALA A 216 11.61 -26.20 7.49
C ALA A 216 11.26 -27.59 8.06
N ALA A 217 11.94 -28.63 7.61
CA ALA A 217 11.76 -29.99 8.13
C ALA A 217 12.57 -30.28 9.40
N ALA A 218 13.67 -29.55 9.64
CA ALA A 218 14.62 -29.79 10.72
C ALA A 218 14.68 -28.71 11.79
N ALA A 219 14.12 -27.51 11.54
CA ALA A 219 14.16 -26.45 12.55
C ALA A 219 12.97 -26.59 13.50
N PRO A 220 13.21 -26.79 14.80
CA PRO A 220 12.18 -26.58 15.80
C PRO A 220 11.74 -25.12 15.76
N ALA A 221 10.47 -24.86 16.08
CA ALA A 221 10.01 -23.50 16.30
C ALA A 221 10.88 -22.82 17.36
N ASP A 222 11.17 -21.53 17.17
CA ASP A 222 11.87 -20.75 18.20
C ASP A 222 11.03 -20.64 19.45
N GLN A 223 9.69 -20.62 19.29
CA GLN A 223 8.73 -20.64 20.38
C GLN A 223 7.53 -21.54 20.07
N LEU A 224 7.03 -22.25 21.06
CA LEU A 224 5.81 -23.04 20.98
C LEU A 224 4.71 -22.35 21.79
N ALA A 225 3.60 -22.06 21.13
CA ALA A 225 2.41 -21.50 21.73
C ALA A 225 1.41 -22.60 22.09
N GLU A 226 0.66 -22.39 23.17
CA GLU A 226 -0.37 -23.36 23.58
C GLU A 226 -1.62 -23.30 22.69
N ASP A 227 -2.00 -22.09 22.24
CA ASP A 227 -3.12 -21.85 21.35
C ASP A 227 -2.85 -20.62 20.43
N GLU A 228 -3.85 -20.23 19.62
CA GLU A 228 -3.71 -19.12 18.69
C GLU A 228 -3.56 -17.76 19.39
N ARG A 229 -4.23 -17.56 20.55
CA ARG A 229 -4.12 -16.32 21.33
C ARG A 229 -2.75 -16.17 21.96
N ASP A 230 -2.21 -17.27 22.47
CA ASP A 230 -0.86 -17.32 23.01
C ASP A 230 0.17 -17.07 21.89
N ALA A 231 -0.04 -17.62 20.69
CA ALA A 231 0.84 -17.37 19.55
C ALA A 231 0.88 -15.88 19.16
N LEU A 232 -0.26 -15.20 19.14
CA LEU A 232 -0.34 -13.76 18.87
C LEU A 232 0.32 -12.93 19.97
N ARG A 233 0.13 -13.32 21.25
CA ARG A 233 0.82 -12.70 22.39
C ARG A 233 2.33 -12.82 22.26
N LEU A 234 2.83 -13.99 21.87
CA LEU A 234 4.26 -14.24 21.64
C LEU A 234 4.78 -13.42 20.45
N ALA A 235 4.01 -13.30 19.37
CA ALA A 235 4.35 -12.47 18.23
C ALA A 235 4.50 -10.99 18.62
N ARG A 236 3.57 -10.45 19.41
CA ARG A 236 3.68 -9.11 20.00
C ARG A 236 4.96 -8.95 20.83
N GLN A 237 5.29 -9.94 21.65
CA GLN A 237 6.55 -9.92 22.42
C GLN A 237 7.79 -9.92 21.52
N CYS A 238 7.78 -10.66 20.42
CA CYS A 238 8.87 -10.62 19.44
C CYS A 238 9.02 -9.21 18.86
N VAL A 239 7.92 -8.59 18.40
CA VAL A 239 7.96 -7.22 17.84
C VAL A 239 8.47 -6.23 18.90
N ARG A 240 7.99 -6.29 20.15
CA ARG A 240 8.47 -5.44 21.24
C ARG A 240 10.00 -5.52 21.43
N ARG A 241 10.56 -6.73 21.33
CA ARG A 241 12.01 -6.97 21.49
C ARG A 241 12.85 -6.44 20.33
N LEU A 242 12.26 -6.15 19.17
CA LEU A 242 12.98 -5.56 18.05
C LEU A 242 13.48 -4.14 18.39
N ASN A 243 12.87 -3.46 19.37
CA ASN A 243 13.16 -2.06 19.69
C ASN A 243 13.18 -1.18 18.42
N TRP A 244 12.19 -1.41 17.55
CA TRP A 244 12.17 -0.83 16.23
C TRP A 244 11.84 0.66 16.28
N ARG A 245 12.55 1.46 15.49
CA ARG A 245 12.36 2.91 15.43
C ARG A 245 12.39 3.38 13.99
N LYS A 246 11.60 4.41 13.72
CA LYS A 246 11.64 5.12 12.44
C LYS A 246 13.00 5.79 12.26
N CYS A 247 13.48 5.81 11.00
CA CYS A 247 14.73 6.46 10.61
C CYS A 247 14.49 7.82 9.96
N GLY A 248 13.33 8.00 9.33
CA GLY A 248 12.95 9.28 8.72
C GLY A 248 12.50 10.31 9.75
N PRO A 249 12.47 11.60 9.37
CA PRO A 249 12.05 12.67 10.26
C PRO A 249 10.58 12.51 10.69
N PRO A 250 10.25 12.90 11.94
CA PRO A 250 8.86 12.94 12.41
C PRO A 250 8.07 14.04 11.69
N PRO A 251 6.72 14.04 11.79
CA PRO A 251 5.91 15.13 11.28
C PRO A 251 6.32 16.45 11.93
N ARG A 252 6.36 17.54 11.14
CA ARG A 252 6.76 18.87 11.62
C ARG A 252 5.75 19.48 12.59
N VAL A 253 4.45 19.16 12.38
CA VAL A 253 3.34 19.66 13.17
C VAL A 253 2.46 18.51 13.63
N PHE A 254 2.12 18.48 14.91
CA PHE A 254 1.19 17.52 15.48
C PHE A 254 0.37 18.16 16.62
N PRO A 255 -0.97 18.10 16.62
CA PRO A 255 -1.80 17.56 15.54
C PRO A 255 -1.73 18.41 14.26
N PRO A 256 -1.82 17.79 13.07
CA PRO A 256 -1.79 18.51 11.81
C PRO A 256 -3.06 19.36 11.62
N PRO A 257 -2.96 20.56 11.03
CA PRO A 257 -4.13 21.37 10.71
C PRO A 257 -5.08 20.63 9.76
N ALA A 258 -6.38 20.69 10.05
CA ALA A 258 -7.38 20.14 9.13
C ALA A 258 -7.46 20.97 7.83
N PRO A 259 -7.81 20.34 6.68
CA PRO A 259 -8.20 21.09 5.50
C PRO A 259 -9.39 22.01 5.78
N LYS A 260 -9.49 23.12 5.04
CA LYS A 260 -10.59 24.08 5.18
C LYS A 260 -11.89 23.62 4.51
N TYR A 261 -11.79 22.72 3.56
CA TYR A 261 -12.92 22.25 2.76
C TYR A 261 -13.24 20.78 3.06
N ASP A 262 -14.52 20.44 2.91
CA ASP A 262 -15.03 19.12 3.26
C ASP A 262 -14.56 18.05 2.27
N ALA A 263 -14.13 16.90 2.80
CA ALA A 263 -13.75 15.74 2.01
C ALA A 263 -14.93 15.13 1.22
N GLU A 264 -16.19 15.36 1.65
CA GLU A 264 -17.40 14.94 0.91
C GLU A 264 -17.42 15.45 -0.54
N ASP A 265 -16.85 16.62 -0.81
CA ASP A 265 -16.76 17.17 -2.17
C ASP A 265 -15.89 16.33 -3.11
N LEU A 266 -14.96 15.52 -2.58
CA LEU A 266 -14.14 14.60 -3.36
C LEU A 266 -14.98 13.55 -4.09
N LEU A 267 -16.16 13.22 -3.58
CA LEU A 267 -17.10 12.33 -4.27
C LEU A 267 -17.53 12.91 -5.62
N ALA A 268 -17.87 14.20 -5.64
CA ALA A 268 -18.26 14.86 -6.88
C ALA A 268 -17.09 14.97 -7.87
N LEU A 269 -15.88 15.23 -7.37
CA LEU A 269 -14.67 15.30 -8.19
C LEU A 269 -14.29 13.95 -8.80
N ALA A 270 -14.41 12.87 -8.03
CA ALA A 270 -14.09 11.51 -8.48
C ALA A 270 -15.09 10.99 -9.53
N GLY A 271 -16.37 11.39 -9.45
CA GLY A 271 -17.43 10.98 -10.36
C GLY A 271 -17.67 11.92 -11.52
N ALA A 272 -16.92 13.01 -11.66
CA ALA A 272 -17.11 13.97 -12.73
C ALA A 272 -17.01 13.28 -14.10
N GLY A 273 -18.04 13.44 -14.92
CA GLY A 273 -18.16 12.78 -16.24
C GLY A 273 -17.08 13.20 -17.25
N ARG A 274 -16.25 14.19 -16.91
CA ARG A 274 -15.06 14.61 -17.65
C ARG A 274 -13.89 14.79 -16.68
N PRO A 275 -13.25 13.71 -16.27
CA PRO A 275 -12.10 13.76 -15.32
C PRO A 275 -10.99 14.71 -15.76
N ALA A 276 -10.81 14.89 -17.10
CA ALA A 276 -9.86 15.84 -17.68
C ALA A 276 -10.10 17.31 -17.30
N LEU A 277 -11.27 17.65 -16.78
CA LEU A 277 -11.63 19.01 -16.38
C LEU A 277 -11.59 19.25 -14.88
N VAL A 278 -11.24 18.22 -14.10
CA VAL A 278 -11.09 18.38 -12.65
C VAL A 278 -9.80 19.16 -12.37
N GLU A 279 -9.96 20.33 -11.79
CA GLU A 279 -8.82 21.16 -11.38
C GLU A 279 -8.09 20.49 -10.19
N PRO A 280 -6.81 20.15 -10.32
CA PRO A 280 -6.07 19.49 -9.25
C PRO A 280 -6.09 20.24 -7.92
N ARG A 281 -6.15 21.57 -7.96
CA ARG A 281 -6.20 22.41 -6.75
C ARG A 281 -7.41 22.14 -5.89
N GLU A 282 -8.55 21.74 -6.49
CA GLU A 282 -9.75 21.39 -5.75
C GLU A 282 -9.55 20.12 -4.90
N VAL A 283 -8.83 19.12 -5.45
CA VAL A 283 -8.44 17.93 -4.67
C VAL A 283 -7.48 18.31 -3.55
N LEU A 284 -6.44 19.07 -3.88
CA LEU A 284 -5.42 19.50 -2.90
C LEU A 284 -6.01 20.31 -1.76
N ALA A 285 -6.97 21.18 -2.03
CA ALA A 285 -7.65 22.00 -1.02
C ALA A 285 -8.37 21.15 0.05
N ARG A 286 -8.70 19.88 -0.25
CA ARG A 286 -9.44 18.96 0.64
C ARG A 286 -8.56 17.91 1.31
N ILE A 287 -7.29 17.82 0.91
CA ILE A 287 -6.39 16.82 1.50
C ILE A 287 -5.18 17.43 2.21
N LEU A 288 -4.74 18.64 1.82
CA LEU A 288 -3.54 19.27 2.39
C LEU A 288 -3.81 19.93 3.75
N ASP A 289 -2.80 19.99 4.59
CA ASP A 289 -2.84 20.64 5.89
C ASP A 289 -3.18 22.12 5.73
N GLY A 290 -4.25 22.57 6.40
CA GLY A 290 -4.76 23.95 6.29
C GLY A 290 -5.16 24.39 4.89
N SER A 291 -5.21 23.47 3.92
CA SER A 291 -5.37 23.77 2.48
C SER A 291 -4.26 24.67 1.92
N ASP A 292 -3.09 24.63 2.55
CA ASP A 292 -1.93 25.44 2.16
C ASP A 292 -1.11 24.77 1.05
N PHE A 293 -0.79 25.57 0.01
CA PHE A 293 0.01 25.11 -1.12
C PHE A 293 0.97 26.20 -1.59
N ASP A 294 2.23 25.86 -1.82
CA ASP A 294 3.25 26.77 -2.35
C ASP A 294 3.62 26.34 -3.76
N GLU A 295 2.97 26.96 -4.75
CA GLU A 295 3.12 26.57 -6.15
C GLU A 295 4.48 26.92 -6.71
N PHE A 296 5.15 25.92 -7.28
CA PHE A 296 6.42 26.07 -7.97
C PHE A 296 6.21 26.52 -9.41
N LYS A 297 6.84 27.64 -9.80
CA LYS A 297 6.76 28.23 -11.15
C LYS A 297 5.31 28.40 -11.65
N PRO A 298 4.45 29.17 -10.96
CA PRO A 298 3.03 29.32 -11.34
C PRO A 298 2.83 29.92 -12.73
N ALA A 299 3.78 30.73 -13.22
CA ALA A 299 3.72 31.36 -14.54
C ALA A 299 4.22 30.46 -15.69
N ALA A 300 4.67 29.23 -15.40
CA ALA A 300 5.24 28.35 -16.41
C ALA A 300 4.57 26.97 -16.39
N GLY A 301 4.29 26.41 -17.58
CA GLY A 301 3.81 25.04 -17.70
C GLY A 301 2.39 24.86 -17.17
N GLY A 302 1.38 25.27 -17.89
CA GLY A 302 -0.02 25.27 -17.42
C GLY A 302 -0.66 23.88 -17.30
N ALA A 303 -0.09 22.85 -17.93
CA ALA A 303 -0.58 21.48 -17.86
C ALA A 303 -0.02 20.68 -16.65
N VAL A 304 1.03 21.18 -16.01
CA VAL A 304 1.63 20.56 -14.82
C VAL A 304 1.55 21.51 -13.64
N LEU A 305 0.92 21.04 -12.57
CA LEU A 305 0.92 21.67 -11.26
C LEU A 305 2.03 21.01 -10.42
N ALA A 306 2.95 21.81 -9.88
CA ALA A 306 3.99 21.36 -8.97
C ALA A 306 4.12 22.33 -7.82
N GLY A 307 4.41 21.87 -6.61
CA GLY A 307 4.57 22.74 -5.45
C GLY A 307 4.76 21.98 -4.15
N TRP A 308 5.02 22.72 -3.09
CA TRP A 308 5.26 22.21 -1.75
C TRP A 308 4.03 22.33 -0.86
N ALA A 309 3.84 21.34 -0.01
CA ALA A 309 2.75 21.30 0.95
C ALA A 309 3.13 20.49 2.18
N GLU A 310 2.22 20.46 3.15
CA GLU A 310 2.24 19.51 4.25
C GLU A 310 0.99 18.64 4.21
N LEU A 311 1.15 17.37 4.57
CA LEU A 311 0.07 16.40 4.70
C LEU A 311 0.31 15.55 5.95
N HIS A 312 -0.62 15.59 6.90
CA HIS A 312 -0.44 15.01 8.23
C HIS A 312 0.85 15.46 8.94
N GLY A 313 1.25 16.72 8.73
CA GLY A 313 2.46 17.31 9.27
C GLY A 313 3.76 16.89 8.58
N TYR A 314 3.69 16.01 7.58
CA TYR A 314 4.86 15.64 6.78
C TYR A 314 5.01 16.57 5.58
N PRO A 315 6.23 17.08 5.31
CA PRO A 315 6.49 17.84 4.10
C PRO A 315 6.38 16.92 2.87
N VAL A 316 5.71 17.40 1.83
CA VAL A 316 5.49 16.66 0.59
C VAL A 316 5.58 17.57 -0.62
N GLY A 317 6.27 17.10 -1.67
CA GLY A 317 6.25 17.72 -2.99
C GLY A 317 5.08 17.15 -3.80
N ILE A 318 4.18 18.00 -4.24
CA ILE A 318 3.04 17.64 -5.06
C ILE A 318 3.39 17.77 -6.54
N LEU A 319 3.04 16.76 -7.32
CA LEU A 319 3.11 16.78 -8.77
C LEU A 319 1.76 16.31 -9.32
N SER A 320 1.11 17.13 -10.13
CA SER A 320 -0.18 16.80 -10.72
C SER A 320 -0.28 17.28 -12.17
N THR A 321 -1.20 16.69 -12.93
CA THR A 321 -1.48 17.05 -14.31
C THR A 321 -2.93 17.46 -14.46
N SER A 322 -3.19 18.53 -15.24
CA SER A 322 -4.54 19.04 -15.48
C SER A 322 -5.29 18.33 -16.62
N GLY A 323 -4.69 17.29 -17.21
CA GLY A 323 -5.27 16.62 -18.39
C GLY A 323 -5.10 17.37 -19.72
N ALA A 324 -4.61 18.59 -19.72
CA ALA A 324 -4.25 19.31 -20.93
C ALA A 324 -2.99 18.70 -21.59
N PRO A 325 -2.83 18.85 -22.92
CA PRO A 325 -1.60 18.43 -23.59
C PRO A 325 -0.37 19.13 -23.01
N GLN A 326 0.64 18.35 -22.66
CA GLN A 326 1.86 18.87 -22.06
C GLN A 326 2.80 19.44 -23.12
N THR A 327 3.43 20.54 -22.77
CA THR A 327 4.49 21.21 -23.56
C THR A 327 5.87 20.83 -23.03
N ALA A 328 6.93 21.21 -23.74
CA ALA A 328 8.30 21.07 -23.26
C ALA A 328 8.53 21.83 -21.93
N ALA A 329 7.86 22.97 -21.75
CA ALA A 329 7.93 23.77 -20.53
C ALA A 329 7.31 23.02 -19.33
N ASP A 330 6.21 22.28 -19.53
CA ASP A 330 5.59 21.44 -18.52
C ASP A 330 6.51 20.32 -18.09
N THR A 331 7.13 19.63 -19.05
CA THR A 331 8.10 18.57 -18.77
C THR A 331 9.32 19.12 -18.00
N GLN A 332 9.85 20.28 -18.41
CA GLN A 332 10.98 20.92 -17.71
C GLN A 332 10.61 21.35 -16.29
N LYS A 333 9.38 21.88 -16.07
CA LYS A 333 8.87 22.23 -14.75
C LYS A 333 8.83 21.00 -13.85
N ALA A 334 8.24 19.89 -14.34
CA ALA A 334 8.14 18.63 -13.59
C ALA A 334 9.53 18.06 -13.22
N VAL A 335 10.42 17.96 -14.22
CA VAL A 335 11.77 17.46 -14.04
C VAL A 335 12.56 18.28 -13.01
N HIS A 336 12.53 19.61 -13.13
CA HIS A 336 13.21 20.49 -12.18
C HIS A 336 12.64 20.34 -10.77
N PHE A 337 11.31 20.19 -10.64
CA PHE A 337 10.67 20.00 -9.35
C PHE A 337 11.07 18.65 -8.70
N ILE A 338 11.10 17.57 -9.49
CA ILE A 338 11.57 16.24 -9.03
C ILE A 338 13.02 16.32 -8.54
N GLN A 339 13.91 17.05 -9.28
CA GLN A 339 15.29 17.27 -8.86
C GLN A 339 15.36 18.03 -7.53
N LEU A 340 14.53 19.04 -7.33
CA LEU A 340 14.48 19.79 -6.07
C LEU A 340 14.01 18.92 -4.91
N ALA A 341 12.97 18.09 -5.12
CA ALA A 341 12.49 17.19 -4.10
C ALA A 341 13.58 16.21 -3.64
N ASN A 342 14.39 15.69 -4.60
CA ASN A 342 15.53 14.86 -4.27
C ASN A 342 16.64 15.66 -3.54
N ALA A 343 16.89 16.89 -3.92
CA ALA A 343 17.91 17.73 -3.26
C ALA A 343 17.53 18.15 -1.83
N THR A 344 16.23 18.03 -1.48
CA THR A 344 15.71 18.42 -0.16
C THR A 344 15.19 17.22 0.65
N ASP A 345 15.46 15.99 0.22
CA ASP A 345 15.02 14.76 0.88
C ASP A 345 13.51 14.77 1.18
N THR A 346 12.71 15.22 0.20
CA THR A 346 11.26 15.39 0.38
C THR A 346 10.50 14.35 -0.43
N SER A 347 9.59 13.62 0.23
CA SER A 347 8.71 12.66 -0.43
C SER A 347 7.84 13.33 -1.50
N LEU A 348 7.55 12.63 -2.59
CA LEU A 348 6.71 13.09 -3.68
C LEU A 348 5.32 12.44 -3.63
N LEU A 349 4.30 13.21 -3.97
CA LEU A 349 2.95 12.73 -4.20
C LEU A 349 2.53 13.08 -5.63
N LEU A 350 2.36 12.06 -6.45
CA LEU A 350 1.84 12.18 -7.81
C LEU A 350 0.32 11.97 -7.79
N ILE A 351 -0.43 12.99 -8.19
CA ILE A 351 -1.89 12.96 -8.23
C ILE A 351 -2.36 13.19 -9.66
N ARG A 352 -3.30 12.38 -10.12
CA ARG A 352 -4.03 12.61 -11.34
C ARG A 352 -5.54 12.56 -11.06
N PRO A 353 -6.22 13.69 -11.12
CA PRO A 353 -7.66 13.74 -10.83
C PRO A 353 -8.53 12.94 -11.83
N GLY A 354 -8.00 12.60 -13.01
CA GLY A 354 -8.70 11.89 -14.06
C GLY A 354 -7.80 11.00 -14.91
N GLU A 355 -8.37 10.28 -15.88
CA GLU A 355 -7.65 9.28 -16.71
C GLU A 355 -6.73 9.89 -17.78
N THR A 356 -6.82 11.18 -18.05
CA THR A 356 -6.05 11.88 -19.10
C THR A 356 -4.89 12.66 -18.52
N GLY A 357 -3.81 12.82 -19.30
CA GLY A 357 -2.67 13.66 -18.93
C GLY A 357 -1.52 12.89 -18.24
N ALA A 358 -1.01 11.84 -18.91
CA ALA A 358 0.23 11.20 -18.47
C ALA A 358 1.38 12.22 -18.42
N LEU A 359 2.29 12.06 -17.47
CA LEU A 359 3.52 12.86 -17.44
C LEU A 359 4.34 12.66 -18.72
N GLY A 360 4.98 13.70 -19.19
CA GLY A 360 5.95 13.62 -20.29
C GLY A 360 7.08 12.64 -19.98
N SER A 361 7.63 11.98 -21.01
CA SER A 361 8.66 10.95 -20.86
C SER A 361 9.85 11.39 -20.00
N GLY A 362 10.33 12.62 -20.16
CA GLY A 362 11.42 13.16 -19.35
C GLY A 362 11.10 13.26 -17.85
N ALA A 363 9.84 13.52 -17.49
CA ALA A 363 9.43 13.53 -16.10
C ALA A 363 9.30 12.08 -15.53
N VAL A 364 8.82 11.14 -16.35
CA VAL A 364 8.79 9.70 -15.99
C VAL A 364 10.20 9.18 -15.78
N ASP A 365 11.14 9.53 -16.68
CA ASP A 365 12.56 9.18 -16.53
C ASP A 365 13.17 9.78 -15.25
N ALA A 366 12.85 11.03 -14.94
CA ALA A 366 13.31 11.68 -13.72
C ALA A 366 12.75 10.97 -12.46
N LEU A 367 11.48 10.55 -12.47
CA LEU A 367 10.88 9.75 -11.37
C LEU A 367 11.59 8.40 -11.24
N ALA A 368 11.92 7.72 -12.34
CA ALA A 368 12.63 6.44 -12.32
C ALA A 368 14.03 6.53 -11.70
N HIS A 369 14.68 7.69 -11.75
CA HIS A 369 15.98 7.94 -11.13
C HIS A 369 15.87 8.60 -9.74
N SER A 370 14.68 8.98 -9.31
CA SER A 370 14.41 9.53 -7.99
C SER A 370 14.52 8.44 -6.92
N THR A 371 15.09 8.77 -5.77
CA THR A 371 15.17 7.86 -4.61
C THR A 371 14.31 8.31 -3.45
N VAL A 372 13.79 9.54 -3.45
CA VAL A 372 12.80 9.95 -2.45
C VAL A 372 11.53 9.10 -2.60
N PRO A 373 10.84 8.79 -1.49
CA PRO A 373 9.59 8.06 -1.55
C PRO A 373 8.57 8.74 -2.46
N LEU A 374 7.98 7.98 -3.37
CA LEU A 374 6.89 8.40 -4.24
C LEU A 374 5.60 7.73 -3.79
N LEU A 375 4.54 8.52 -3.59
CA LEU A 375 3.16 8.07 -3.43
C LEU A 375 2.38 8.42 -4.70
N ALA A 376 1.40 7.63 -5.05
CA ALA A 376 0.63 7.79 -6.26
C ALA A 376 -0.89 7.69 -5.98
N LEU A 377 -1.65 8.63 -6.55
CA LEU A 377 -3.11 8.60 -6.55
C LEU A 377 -3.63 8.72 -7.97
N ASN A 378 -4.41 7.73 -8.43
CA ASN A 378 -5.00 7.65 -9.78
C ASN A 378 -3.99 7.63 -10.94
N THR A 379 -2.75 7.25 -10.69
CA THR A 379 -1.68 7.24 -11.71
C THR A 379 -1.10 5.86 -11.99
N GLY A 380 -1.66 4.84 -11.35
CA GLY A 380 -1.08 3.51 -11.34
C GLY A 380 0.34 3.52 -10.75
N ARG A 381 1.20 2.64 -11.21
CA ARG A 381 2.59 2.51 -10.74
C ARG A 381 3.60 3.36 -11.52
N THR A 382 3.17 4.51 -12.06
CA THR A 382 4.08 5.43 -12.76
C THR A 382 5.22 5.87 -11.84
N GLY A 383 6.47 5.63 -12.22
CA GLY A 383 7.66 5.99 -11.43
C GLY A 383 7.97 5.05 -10.26
N ASP A 384 7.40 3.85 -10.23
CA ASP A 384 7.59 2.82 -9.18
C ASP A 384 7.29 3.34 -7.74
N PRO A 385 6.05 3.78 -7.47
CA PRO A 385 5.70 4.35 -6.18
C PRO A 385 5.79 3.34 -5.03
N ARG A 386 6.13 3.86 -3.85
CA ARG A 386 6.07 3.08 -2.60
C ARG A 386 4.66 2.61 -2.32
N PHE A 387 3.66 3.47 -2.60
CA PHE A 387 2.24 3.19 -2.52
C PHE A 387 1.51 3.81 -3.69
N ALA A 388 0.57 3.06 -4.28
CA ALA A 388 -0.30 3.52 -5.35
C ALA A 388 -1.75 3.19 -5.00
N PHE A 389 -2.60 4.20 -4.95
CA PHE A 389 -4.03 4.05 -4.74
C PHE A 389 -4.80 4.69 -5.88
N ARG A 390 -6.06 4.29 -6.00
CA ARG A 390 -6.99 4.92 -6.92
C ARG A 390 -8.38 5.09 -6.32
N TRP A 391 -9.12 6.02 -6.87
CA TRP A 391 -10.54 6.16 -6.62
C TRP A 391 -11.35 5.14 -7.44
N PRO A 392 -12.61 4.85 -7.05
CA PRO A 392 -13.47 3.96 -7.80
C PRO A 392 -13.71 4.48 -9.22
N ALA A 393 -13.58 3.61 -10.22
CA ALA A 393 -13.81 3.89 -11.64
C ALA A 393 -14.70 2.82 -12.26
N ASP A 394 -15.21 3.06 -13.47
CA ASP A 394 -15.96 2.07 -14.21
C ASP A 394 -15.04 1.02 -14.83
N GLY A 395 -15.53 -0.21 -14.90
CA GLY A 395 -14.81 -1.34 -15.47
C GLY A 395 -14.13 -2.25 -14.46
N PRO A 396 -13.59 -3.39 -14.94
CA PRO A 396 -12.87 -4.31 -14.09
C PRO A 396 -11.64 -3.64 -13.50
N LEU A 397 -11.41 -3.89 -12.23
CA LEU A 397 -10.20 -3.45 -11.56
C LEU A 397 -9.02 -4.22 -12.16
N ALA A 398 -8.22 -3.57 -13.00
CA ALA A 398 -6.98 -4.16 -13.49
C ALA A 398 -6.11 -4.53 -12.29
N ASN A 399 -5.96 -5.80 -12.05
CA ASN A 399 -5.25 -6.31 -10.89
C ASN A 399 -3.75 -6.09 -11.07
N GLY A 400 -3.12 -5.49 -10.08
CA GLY A 400 -1.67 -5.39 -10.00
C GLY A 400 -1.07 -3.99 -10.21
N ASP A 401 -1.86 -3.00 -10.66
CA ASP A 401 -1.35 -1.64 -10.92
C ASP A 401 -1.50 -0.67 -9.74
N ASP A 402 -2.17 -1.09 -8.68
CA ASP A 402 -2.36 -0.32 -7.46
C ASP A 402 -2.32 -1.19 -6.19
N ASP A 403 -2.26 -0.53 -5.04
CA ASP A 403 -2.27 -1.15 -3.72
C ASP A 403 -3.68 -1.09 -3.09
N GLY A 404 -4.66 -0.55 -3.80
CA GLY A 404 -6.05 -0.55 -3.41
C GLY A 404 -6.89 0.55 -4.05
N VAL A 405 -8.20 0.31 -4.06
CA VAL A 405 -9.22 1.31 -4.37
C VAL A 405 -9.70 1.88 -3.06
N ILE A 406 -9.72 3.19 -2.94
CA ILE A 406 -10.09 3.89 -1.72
C ILE A 406 -11.31 4.78 -1.94
N ASP A 407 -12.10 4.96 -0.89
CA ASP A 407 -13.10 6.02 -0.88
C ASP A 407 -12.40 7.37 -1.05
N PRO A 408 -12.85 8.23 -1.98
CA PRO A 408 -12.26 9.55 -2.15
C PRO A 408 -12.16 10.36 -0.85
N ARG A 409 -13.12 10.20 0.06
CA ARG A 409 -13.16 10.88 1.37
C ARG A 409 -12.01 10.47 2.28
N ASP A 410 -11.52 9.25 2.14
CA ASP A 410 -10.43 8.69 2.95
C ASP A 410 -9.03 9.04 2.41
N THR A 411 -8.96 9.74 1.26
CA THR A 411 -7.69 10.04 0.58
C THR A 411 -6.65 10.64 1.51
N ARG A 412 -7.03 11.65 2.29
CA ARG A 412 -6.12 12.30 3.25
C ARG A 412 -5.60 11.31 4.29
N THR A 413 -6.47 10.53 4.89
CA THR A 413 -6.12 9.55 5.93
C THR A 413 -5.19 8.47 5.39
N VAL A 414 -5.53 7.88 4.23
CA VAL A 414 -4.73 6.83 3.60
C VAL A 414 -3.34 7.36 3.24
N LEU A 415 -3.24 8.53 2.60
CA LEU A 415 -1.95 9.12 2.24
C LEU A 415 -1.14 9.50 3.48
N GLY A 416 -1.79 9.95 4.56
CA GLY A 416 -1.14 10.22 5.84
C GLY A 416 -0.52 8.96 6.47
N LEU A 417 -1.26 7.85 6.47
CA LEU A 417 -0.73 6.55 6.92
C LEU A 417 0.45 6.09 6.05
N CYS A 418 0.36 6.30 4.74
CA CYS A 418 1.47 5.99 3.83
C CYS A 418 2.70 6.87 4.10
N LEU A 419 2.53 8.17 4.32
CA LEU A 419 3.64 9.06 4.69
C LEU A 419 4.28 8.64 6.01
N SER A 420 3.48 8.26 6.99
CA SER A 420 3.99 7.70 8.25
C SER A 420 4.83 6.45 8.00
N ALA A 421 4.34 5.53 7.15
CA ALA A 421 5.01 4.28 6.82
C ALA A 421 6.33 4.51 6.03
N VAL A 422 6.36 5.40 5.05
CA VAL A 422 7.60 5.68 4.29
C VAL A 422 8.68 6.31 5.16
N HIS A 423 8.31 7.07 6.19
CA HIS A 423 9.24 7.63 7.17
C HIS A 423 9.77 6.60 8.20
N SER A 424 9.35 5.33 8.11
CA SER A 424 10.02 4.24 8.85
C SER A 424 11.42 3.95 8.29
N ALA A 425 11.65 4.20 6.99
CA ALA A 425 12.97 4.26 6.37
C ALA A 425 13.54 5.69 6.42
N ALA A 426 14.83 5.83 6.15
CA ALA A 426 15.42 7.13 5.86
C ALA A 426 14.84 7.68 4.55
N VAL A 427 14.59 8.99 4.51
CA VAL A 427 14.19 9.70 3.30
C VAL A 427 15.44 10.38 2.74
N GLU A 428 15.98 9.82 1.67
CA GLU A 428 17.22 10.30 1.05
C GLU A 428 17.02 10.43 -0.46
N GLY A 429 17.32 11.60 -0.99
CA GLY A 429 17.17 11.93 -2.39
C GLY A 429 18.43 11.62 -3.21
N ALA A 430 18.22 11.30 -4.49
CA ALA A 430 19.30 11.13 -5.45
C ALA A 430 20.02 12.45 -5.72
N GLY A 431 21.34 12.41 -5.81
CA GLY A 431 22.12 13.57 -6.19
C GLY A 431 21.83 14.07 -7.62
N HIS A 432 21.29 13.18 -8.47
CA HIS A 432 20.91 13.49 -9.85
C HIS A 432 19.80 12.57 -10.34
N VAL A 433 18.79 13.11 -11.01
CA VAL A 433 17.62 12.39 -11.53
C VAL A 433 17.66 12.18 -13.06
N GLY A 434 18.83 12.00 -13.63
CA GLY A 434 19.01 11.67 -15.05
C GLY A 434 18.87 12.86 -16.02
N VAL A 435 18.68 14.08 -15.52
CA VAL A 435 18.51 15.27 -16.36
C VAL A 435 19.63 16.25 -16.16
N PHE A 436 20.35 16.56 -17.22
CA PHE A 436 21.35 17.62 -17.19
C PHE A 436 20.64 18.96 -16.93
N ARG A 437 21.08 19.69 -15.90
CA ARG A 437 20.83 21.12 -15.89
C ARG A 437 21.42 21.64 -17.19
N SER A 438 20.62 22.27 -18.04
CA SER A 438 21.14 23.03 -19.16
C SER A 438 22.24 23.91 -18.61
N GLY A 439 23.49 23.62 -18.99
CA GLY A 439 24.64 24.29 -18.45
C GLY A 439 24.47 25.80 -18.59
N LYS A 440 24.94 26.55 -17.64
CA LYS A 440 25.26 27.95 -17.88
C LYS A 440 26.09 27.92 -19.16
N VAL A 441 25.53 28.41 -20.26
CA VAL A 441 26.34 28.79 -21.41
C VAL A 441 27.20 29.90 -20.87
N ASP A 442 28.47 29.62 -20.68
CA ASP A 442 29.47 30.64 -20.36
C ASP A 442 29.38 31.69 -21.46
N GLN A 443 28.92 32.86 -21.08
CA GLN A 443 29.03 34.08 -21.89
C GLN A 443 30.45 34.58 -21.85
#